data_0274503c4bdd6001b15544710dbdb253
#
_entry.id   0274503c4bdd6001b15544710dbdb253
#
_cell.length_a   1.000
_cell.length_b   1.000
_cell.length_c   1.000
_cell.angle_alpha   90.00
_cell.angle_beta   90.00
_cell.angle_gamma   90.00
#
_symmetry.space_group_name_H-M   'P 1'
#
loop_
_entity.id
_entity.type
_entity.pdbx_description
1 polymer ?
#
loop_
_entity_poly.entity_id
_entity_poly.type
_entity_poly.pdbx_seq_one_letter_code
_entity_poly.pdbx_strand_id
1 'polypeptide(L)'
;MNVRKPVDYGTMYRELTAILAQNLPQMIEIYAIGKVISQRPEKGAAVAAAEFLQANFHDRTGFSPRNVRRMRDFYKTYENDQTLLRLAMKIGWTLNVVIMEAGLTIEARHWYLRKANAGGLSKAELLRMIESAAHLEKALDAEADTCYTDNKVEDEMQPPVTVVFQRCWIISPFRRIAALLQDLPIHFLQWTSRRMLYARC
;
A
#
# COMPACT_ATOMS: atom_id res chain seq x y z
N MET A 1 -40.57 -9.63 15.93
CA MET A 1 -39.15 -9.98 15.74
C MET A 1 -38.67 -9.45 14.38
N ASN A 2 -37.75 -8.47 14.35
CA ASN A 2 -37.14 -8.01 13.09
C ASN A 2 -36.10 -9.06 12.66
N VAL A 3 -36.48 -9.95 11.79
CA VAL A 3 -35.55 -10.90 11.14
C VAL A 3 -34.73 -10.09 10.14
N ARG A 4 -33.47 -9.83 10.47
CA ARG A 4 -32.53 -9.19 9.53
C ARG A 4 -32.35 -10.15 8.34
N LYS A 5 -32.55 -9.63 7.12
CA LYS A 5 -32.27 -10.40 5.91
C LYS A 5 -30.81 -10.88 5.95
N PRO A 6 -30.52 -12.12 5.61
CA PRO A 6 -29.13 -12.60 5.51
C PRO A 6 -28.39 -11.75 4.46
N VAL A 7 -27.19 -11.33 4.81
CA VAL A 7 -26.33 -10.56 3.88
C VAL A 7 -25.70 -11.54 2.90
N ASP A 8 -25.82 -11.25 1.59
CA ASP A 8 -25.15 -12.04 0.56
C ASP A 8 -23.71 -11.54 0.34
N TYR A 9 -22.75 -12.38 0.65
CA TYR A 9 -21.31 -12.15 0.42
C TYR A 9 -20.77 -12.90 -0.82
N GLY A 10 -21.60 -13.50 -1.66
CA GLY A 10 -21.19 -14.33 -2.78
C GLY A 10 -20.27 -13.63 -3.78
N THR A 11 -20.52 -12.35 -4.07
CA THR A 11 -19.62 -11.55 -4.92
C THR A 11 -18.26 -11.33 -4.27
N MET A 12 -18.24 -10.96 -2.98
CA MET A 12 -16.99 -10.80 -2.21
C MET A 12 -16.16 -12.08 -2.21
N TYR A 13 -16.77 -13.24 -2.01
CA TYR A 13 -16.07 -14.52 -2.00
C TYR A 13 -15.45 -14.87 -3.36
N ARG A 14 -16.15 -14.60 -4.46
CA ARG A 14 -15.60 -14.79 -5.81
C ARG A 14 -14.40 -13.88 -6.08
N GLU A 15 -14.48 -12.62 -5.67
CA GLU A 15 -13.38 -11.67 -5.83
C GLU A 15 -12.16 -12.06 -5.00
N LEU A 16 -12.35 -12.48 -3.73
CA LEU A 16 -11.28 -12.98 -2.87
C LEU A 16 -10.62 -14.23 -3.47
N THR A 17 -11.40 -15.18 -3.98
CA THR A 17 -10.88 -16.36 -4.69
C THR A 17 -10.03 -15.96 -5.89
N ALA A 18 -10.51 -15.02 -6.71
CA ALA A 18 -9.79 -14.54 -7.89
C ALA A 18 -8.46 -13.86 -7.53
N ILE A 19 -8.40 -13.11 -6.42
CA ILE A 19 -7.17 -12.49 -5.92
C ILE A 19 -6.14 -13.55 -5.52
N LEU A 20 -6.56 -14.53 -4.71
CA LEU A 20 -5.64 -15.57 -4.23
C LEU A 20 -5.14 -16.49 -5.34
N ALA A 21 -5.93 -16.73 -6.37
CA ALA A 21 -5.52 -17.49 -7.54
C ALA A 21 -4.39 -16.82 -8.35
N GLN A 22 -4.18 -15.51 -8.20
CA GLN A 22 -3.14 -14.77 -8.94
C GLN A 22 -1.74 -14.90 -8.34
N ASN A 23 -1.60 -15.47 -7.14
CA ASN A 23 -0.32 -15.58 -6.43
C ASN A 23 0.47 -14.26 -6.38
N LEU A 24 -0.18 -13.18 -6.02
CA LEU A 24 0.40 -11.85 -5.96
C LEU A 24 1.47 -11.74 -4.85
N PRO A 25 2.43 -10.81 -4.97
CA PRO A 25 3.29 -10.44 -3.85
C PRO A 25 2.48 -10.05 -2.62
N GLN A 26 2.93 -10.44 -1.42
CA GLN A 26 2.18 -10.35 -0.17
C GLN A 26 1.50 -8.98 0.05
N MET A 27 2.22 -7.88 -0.12
CA MET A 27 1.66 -6.56 0.15
C MET A 27 0.60 -6.14 -0.87
N ILE A 28 0.73 -6.59 -2.11
CA ILE A 28 -0.27 -6.35 -3.17
C ILE A 28 -1.53 -7.17 -2.88
N GLU A 29 -1.37 -8.43 -2.49
CA GLU A 29 -2.48 -9.31 -2.11
C GLU A 29 -3.25 -8.73 -0.92
N ILE A 30 -2.55 -8.31 0.14
CA ILE A 30 -3.12 -7.66 1.32
C ILE A 30 -3.95 -6.42 0.93
N TYR A 31 -3.41 -5.58 0.07
CA TYR A 31 -4.10 -4.38 -0.38
C TYR A 31 -5.33 -4.70 -1.22
N ALA A 32 -5.24 -5.69 -2.11
CA ALA A 32 -6.36 -6.13 -2.95
C ALA A 32 -7.48 -6.76 -2.11
N ILE A 33 -7.16 -7.61 -1.12
CA ILE A 33 -8.12 -8.16 -0.16
C ILE A 33 -8.79 -7.02 0.62
N GLY A 34 -7.99 -6.07 1.12
CA GLY A 34 -8.47 -4.89 1.83
C GLY A 34 -9.47 -4.08 1.02
N LYS A 35 -9.20 -3.87 -0.27
CA LYS A 35 -10.07 -3.19 -1.22
C LYS A 35 -11.44 -3.87 -1.32
N VAL A 36 -11.47 -5.17 -1.57
CA VAL A 36 -12.71 -5.94 -1.70
C VAL A 36 -13.56 -5.83 -0.44
N ILE A 37 -12.94 -5.94 0.74
CA ILE A 37 -13.66 -5.86 2.01
C ILE A 37 -14.13 -4.43 2.30
N SER A 38 -13.36 -3.41 1.92
CA SER A 38 -13.71 -2.00 2.13
C SER A 38 -14.96 -1.57 1.38
N GLN A 39 -15.26 -2.22 0.27
CA GLN A 39 -16.46 -1.98 -0.53
C GLN A 39 -17.74 -2.50 0.12
N ARG A 40 -17.63 -3.24 1.22
CA ARG A 40 -18.75 -3.80 1.97
C ARG A 40 -19.07 -2.95 3.21
N PRO A 41 -20.24 -2.29 3.23
CA PRO A 41 -20.64 -1.43 4.36
C PRO A 41 -21.11 -2.25 5.57
N GLU A 42 -21.41 -3.55 5.39
CA GLU A 42 -22.03 -4.38 6.40
C GLU A 42 -21.08 -4.70 7.56
N LYS A 43 -21.59 -4.54 8.77
CA LYS A 43 -20.90 -5.01 9.98
C LYS A 43 -20.73 -6.53 9.89
N GLY A 44 -19.48 -6.99 9.97
CA GLY A 44 -19.18 -8.43 9.90
C GLY A 44 -18.58 -8.88 8.59
N ALA A 45 -18.54 -8.06 7.52
CA ALA A 45 -17.92 -8.42 6.23
C ALA A 45 -16.49 -8.95 6.38
N ALA A 46 -15.66 -8.31 7.22
CA ALA A 46 -14.31 -8.78 7.49
C ALA A 46 -14.24 -10.12 8.24
N VAL A 47 -15.25 -10.43 9.07
CA VAL A 47 -15.34 -11.73 9.76
C VAL A 47 -15.75 -12.80 8.76
N ALA A 48 -16.80 -12.55 7.98
CA ALA A 48 -17.27 -13.47 6.94
C ALA A 48 -16.16 -13.74 5.90
N ALA A 49 -15.40 -12.71 5.49
CA ALA A 49 -14.24 -12.88 4.62
C ALA A 49 -13.17 -13.77 5.26
N ALA A 50 -12.86 -13.57 6.55
CA ALA A 50 -11.86 -14.35 7.26
C ALA A 50 -12.27 -15.83 7.37
N GLU A 51 -13.52 -16.09 7.75
CA GLU A 51 -14.08 -17.44 7.83
C GLU A 51 -14.04 -18.14 6.45
N PHE A 52 -14.45 -17.45 5.41
CA PHE A 52 -14.38 -17.96 4.04
C PHE A 52 -12.94 -18.29 3.62
N LEU A 53 -11.99 -17.38 3.85
CA LEU A 53 -10.58 -17.58 3.49
C LEU A 53 -9.95 -18.75 4.26
N GLN A 54 -10.22 -18.86 5.57
CA GLN A 54 -9.74 -19.97 6.38
C GLN A 54 -10.33 -21.31 5.97
N ALA A 55 -11.60 -21.33 5.59
CA ALA A 55 -12.29 -22.54 5.19
C ALA A 55 -11.87 -23.08 3.82
N ASN A 56 -11.46 -22.20 2.89
CA ASN A 56 -11.17 -22.58 1.52
C ASN A 56 -9.67 -22.60 1.16
N PHE A 57 -8.80 -21.99 1.99
CA PHE A 57 -7.36 -21.84 1.73
C PHE A 57 -6.55 -22.27 2.97
N HIS A 58 -6.65 -23.53 3.33
CA HIS A 58 -6.05 -24.12 4.57
C HIS A 58 -4.52 -24.11 4.55
N ASP A 59 -3.92 -24.11 3.38
CA ASP A 59 -2.48 -24.03 3.13
C ASP A 59 -1.89 -22.63 3.36
N ARG A 60 -2.76 -21.63 3.53
CA ARG A 60 -2.37 -20.22 3.71
C ARG A 60 -2.69 -19.72 5.12
N THR A 61 -1.79 -18.93 5.65
CA THR A 61 -1.93 -18.34 7.00
C THR A 61 -2.18 -16.84 6.93
N GLY A 62 -2.56 -16.24 8.06
CA GLY A 62 -2.73 -14.80 8.18
C GLY A 62 -4.16 -14.29 7.95
N PHE A 63 -5.14 -15.16 7.79
CA PHE A 63 -6.54 -14.78 7.58
C PHE A 63 -7.38 -14.77 8.86
N SER A 64 -6.78 -14.46 10.03
CA SER A 64 -7.59 -14.24 11.23
C SER A 64 -8.54 -13.04 11.06
N PRO A 65 -9.71 -13.00 11.69
CA PRO A 65 -10.65 -11.88 11.60
C PRO A 65 -10.01 -10.52 11.96
N ARG A 66 -9.07 -10.52 12.92
CA ARG A 66 -8.32 -9.34 13.29
C ARG A 66 -7.40 -8.87 12.15
N ASN A 67 -6.69 -9.80 11.54
CA ASN A 67 -5.76 -9.46 10.46
C ASN A 67 -6.50 -9.02 9.19
N VAL A 68 -7.62 -9.65 8.88
CA VAL A 68 -8.47 -9.25 7.74
C VAL A 68 -9.08 -7.85 7.94
N ARG A 69 -9.43 -7.47 9.17
CA ARG A 69 -9.80 -6.07 9.47
C ARG A 69 -8.64 -5.12 9.23
N ARG A 70 -7.42 -5.48 9.65
CA ARG A 70 -6.21 -4.68 9.39
C ARG A 70 -5.91 -4.51 7.90
N MET A 71 -6.16 -5.53 7.07
CA MET A 71 -6.03 -5.42 5.61
C MET A 71 -7.01 -4.40 5.03
N ARG A 72 -8.27 -4.41 5.50
CA ARG A 72 -9.27 -3.39 5.13
C ARG A 72 -8.82 -1.99 5.55
N ASP A 73 -8.33 -1.86 6.78
CA ASP A 73 -7.90 -0.58 7.34
C ASP A 73 -6.63 -0.08 6.65
N PHE A 74 -5.73 -0.98 6.22
CA PHE A 74 -4.58 -0.68 5.38
C PHE A 74 -5.00 -0.06 4.04
N TYR A 75 -5.95 -0.68 3.34
CA TYR A 75 -6.49 -0.11 2.11
C TYR A 75 -7.04 1.29 2.35
N LYS A 76 -7.94 1.47 3.33
CA LYS A 76 -8.56 2.77 3.65
C LYS A 76 -7.57 3.86 4.04
N THR A 77 -6.47 3.47 4.69
CA THR A 77 -5.43 4.41 5.11
C THR A 77 -4.65 4.98 3.93
N TYR A 78 -4.44 4.18 2.89
CA TYR A 78 -3.54 4.53 1.80
C TYR A 78 -4.23 4.70 0.42
N GLU A 79 -5.53 4.46 0.30
CA GLU A 79 -6.24 4.53 -0.99
C GLU A 79 -6.16 5.90 -1.67
N ASN A 80 -6.13 6.98 -0.88
CA ASN A 80 -6.12 8.35 -1.39
C ASN A 80 -4.71 8.97 -1.51
N ASP A 81 -3.67 8.27 -1.06
CA ASP A 81 -2.30 8.78 -1.09
C ASP A 81 -1.33 7.78 -1.73
N GLN A 82 -1.10 7.96 -3.03
CA GLN A 82 -0.22 7.12 -3.81
C GLN A 82 1.25 7.19 -3.37
N THR A 83 1.68 8.31 -2.76
CA THR A 83 3.04 8.47 -2.28
C THR A 83 3.28 7.62 -1.04
N LEU A 84 2.37 7.71 -0.07
CA LEU A 84 2.42 6.87 1.13
C LEU A 84 2.24 5.39 0.78
N LEU A 85 1.32 5.06 -0.15
CA LEU A 85 1.12 3.69 -0.59
C LEU A 85 2.40 3.07 -1.17
N ARG A 86 3.12 3.81 -2.03
CA ARG A 86 4.40 3.32 -2.59
C ARG A 86 5.45 3.03 -1.52
N LEU A 87 5.51 3.84 -0.48
CA LEU A 87 6.41 3.61 0.65
C LEU A 87 5.96 2.40 1.48
N ALA A 88 4.67 2.29 1.77
CA ALA A 88 4.09 1.19 2.52
C ALA A 88 4.27 -0.17 1.82
N MET A 89 4.17 -0.20 0.48
CA MET A 89 4.37 -1.42 -0.31
C MET A 89 5.82 -1.96 -0.28
N LYS A 90 6.80 -1.13 0.09
CA LYS A 90 8.22 -1.53 0.14
C LYS A 90 8.63 -2.16 1.46
N ILE A 91 7.85 -2.00 2.51
CA ILE A 91 8.14 -2.55 3.85
C ILE A 91 7.22 -3.74 4.16
N GLY A 92 7.64 -4.60 5.08
CA GLY A 92 6.88 -5.79 5.46
C GLY A 92 5.57 -5.46 6.19
N TRP A 93 4.63 -6.40 6.15
CA TRP A 93 3.31 -6.29 6.77
C TRP A 93 3.35 -5.89 8.24
N THR A 94 4.26 -6.52 9.02
CA THR A 94 4.37 -6.25 10.46
C THR A 94 4.68 -4.79 10.78
N LEU A 95 5.59 -4.16 10.03
CA LEU A 95 5.94 -2.74 10.21
C LEU A 95 4.79 -1.83 9.79
N ASN A 96 4.10 -2.18 8.68
CA ASN A 96 2.92 -1.44 8.23
C ASN A 96 1.81 -1.43 9.29
N VAL A 97 1.55 -2.56 9.94
CA VAL A 97 0.56 -2.65 11.02
C VAL A 97 0.93 -1.73 12.18
N VAL A 98 2.19 -1.70 12.59
CA VAL A 98 2.66 -0.82 13.67
C VAL A 98 2.44 0.65 13.33
N ILE A 99 2.85 1.08 12.12
CA ILE A 99 2.71 2.49 11.69
C ILE A 99 1.23 2.88 11.54
N MET A 100 0.40 1.97 11.04
CA MET A 100 -1.02 2.22 10.84
C MET A 100 -1.78 2.34 12.18
N GLU A 101 -1.48 1.46 13.15
CA GLU A 101 -2.14 1.42 14.45
C GLU A 101 -1.66 2.52 15.43
N ALA A 102 -0.56 3.21 15.14
CA ALA A 102 0.04 4.21 16.02
C ALA A 102 -0.68 5.59 16.03
N GLY A 103 -1.74 5.78 15.25
CA GLY A 103 -2.51 7.03 15.25
C GLY A 103 -1.73 8.28 14.80
N LEU A 104 -0.75 8.11 13.92
CA LEU A 104 0.16 9.15 13.46
C LEU A 104 -0.50 10.15 12.49
N THR A 105 -0.03 11.40 12.50
CA THR A 105 -0.33 12.36 11.44
C THR A 105 0.21 11.88 10.09
N ILE A 106 -0.22 12.47 8.99
CA ILE A 106 0.23 12.11 7.64
C ILE A 106 1.74 12.32 7.49
N GLU A 107 2.26 13.43 8.01
CA GLU A 107 3.68 13.80 7.99
C GLU A 107 4.52 12.80 8.80
N ALA A 108 4.10 12.51 10.03
CA ALA A 108 4.77 11.53 10.89
C ALA A 108 4.75 10.13 10.25
N ARG A 109 3.61 9.71 9.68
CA ARG A 109 3.50 8.44 8.96
C ARG A 109 4.46 8.38 7.78
N HIS A 110 4.53 9.45 6.98
CA HIS A 110 5.46 9.55 5.87
C HIS A 110 6.92 9.42 6.34
N TRP A 111 7.27 10.08 7.44
CA TRP A 111 8.60 10.01 8.03
C TRP A 111 8.96 8.58 8.48
N TYR A 112 8.07 7.91 9.24
CA TYR A 112 8.33 6.53 9.69
C TYR A 112 8.38 5.53 8.54
N LEU A 113 7.54 5.67 7.51
CA LEU A 113 7.61 4.84 6.31
C LEU A 113 8.94 5.03 5.58
N ARG A 114 9.44 6.26 5.45
CA ARG A 114 10.77 6.52 4.86
C ARG A 114 11.89 5.90 5.69
N LYS A 115 11.83 6.05 7.00
CA LYS A 115 12.81 5.45 7.92
C LYS A 115 12.82 3.93 7.83
N ALA A 116 11.66 3.30 7.83
CA ALA A 116 11.54 1.85 7.70
C ALA A 116 12.07 1.35 6.34
N ASN A 117 11.93 2.13 5.27
CA ASN A 117 12.50 1.80 3.96
C ASN A 117 14.02 1.98 3.88
N ALA A 118 14.60 2.92 4.62
CA ALA A 118 16.03 3.25 4.52
C ALA A 118 16.95 2.26 5.24
N GLY A 119 16.44 1.51 6.20
CA GLY A 119 17.35 0.69 6.97
C GLY A 119 16.73 -0.38 7.83
N GLY A 120 16.38 -1.54 7.33
CA GLY A 120 16.22 -2.80 8.07
C GLY A 120 15.65 -2.75 9.51
N LEU A 121 14.78 -1.77 9.83
CA LEU A 121 14.25 -1.57 11.18
C LEU A 121 13.50 -2.81 11.65
N SER A 122 13.81 -3.25 12.85
CA SER A 122 13.02 -4.25 13.55
C SER A 122 11.71 -3.62 14.08
N LYS A 123 10.71 -4.47 14.33
CA LYS A 123 9.46 -4.04 14.95
C LYS A 123 9.69 -3.32 16.28
N ALA A 124 10.63 -3.82 17.11
CA ALA A 124 10.91 -3.26 18.43
C ALA A 124 11.55 -1.86 18.35
N GLU A 125 12.44 -1.66 17.39
CA GLU A 125 13.06 -0.35 17.14
C GLU A 125 12.03 0.65 16.63
N LEU A 126 11.18 0.25 15.68
CA LEU A 126 10.12 1.11 15.17
C LEU A 126 9.16 1.54 16.28
N LEU A 127 8.76 0.62 17.17
CA LEU A 127 7.92 0.95 18.33
C LEU A 127 8.59 1.98 19.25
N ARG A 128 9.86 1.77 19.61
CA ARG A 128 10.63 2.73 20.44
C ARG A 128 10.72 4.10 19.79
N MET A 129 10.95 4.16 18.48
CA MET A 129 11.00 5.43 17.75
C MET A 129 9.65 6.15 17.73
N ILE A 130 8.55 5.42 17.66
CA ILE A 130 7.19 5.99 17.72
C ILE A 130 6.90 6.49 19.13
N GLU A 131 7.23 5.72 20.17
CA GLU A 131 7.04 6.07 21.57
C GLU A 131 7.84 7.31 21.98
N SER A 132 9.10 7.44 21.48
CA SER A 132 9.93 8.64 21.71
C SER A 132 9.56 9.82 20.81
N ALA A 133 8.59 9.68 19.91
CA ALA A 133 8.23 10.69 18.92
C ALA A 133 9.44 11.22 18.10
N ALA A 134 10.35 10.31 17.71
CA ALA A 134 11.61 10.61 17.03
C ALA A 134 11.48 11.43 15.73
N HIS A 135 10.28 11.49 15.14
CA HIS A 135 9.99 12.35 13.98
C HIS A 135 10.00 13.84 14.33
N LEU A 136 9.76 14.23 15.60
CA LEU A 136 9.77 15.64 16.06
C LEU A 136 11.19 16.15 16.29
N GLU A 137 12.11 15.32 16.78
CA GLU A 137 13.49 15.70 17.01
C GLU A 137 14.18 16.16 15.72
N LYS A 138 13.94 15.48 14.61
CA LYS A 138 14.52 15.85 13.31
C LYS A 138 13.83 17.03 12.61
N ALA A 139 12.62 17.36 12.97
CA ALA A 139 11.99 18.59 12.48
C ALA A 139 12.70 19.83 13.06
N LEU A 140 13.13 19.74 14.32
CA LEU A 140 13.90 20.80 14.97
C LEU A 140 15.30 20.99 14.37
N ASP A 141 15.98 19.88 13.98
CA ASP A 141 17.29 19.95 13.33
C ASP A 141 17.21 20.56 11.92
N ALA A 142 16.11 20.29 11.18
CA ALA A 142 15.91 20.83 9.84
C ALA A 142 15.58 22.34 9.86
N GLU A 143 14.93 22.84 10.90
CA GLU A 143 14.68 24.28 11.08
C GLU A 143 15.94 25.02 11.53
N ALA A 144 16.84 24.36 12.27
CA ALA A 144 18.13 24.94 12.66
C ALA A 144 19.08 25.14 11.47
N ASP A 145 19.07 24.22 10.48
CA ASP A 145 19.90 24.33 9.27
C ASP A 145 19.41 25.40 8.27
N THR A 146 18.13 25.76 8.30
CA THR A 146 17.59 26.80 7.41
C THR A 146 17.83 28.21 7.94
N CYS A 147 18.22 28.38 9.21
CA CYS A 147 18.49 29.69 9.81
C CYS A 147 19.90 30.26 9.51
N TYR A 148 20.78 29.52 8.81
CA TYR A 148 22.18 29.94 8.62
C TYR A 148 22.58 30.25 7.18
N THR A 149 21.65 30.33 6.23
CA THR A 149 21.98 30.67 4.83
C THR A 149 21.19 31.82 4.24
N ASP A 150 21.05 32.93 5.00
CA ASP A 150 20.70 34.22 4.39
C ASP A 150 21.85 35.20 4.62
N ASN A 151 22.89 35.11 3.77
CA ASN A 151 23.73 36.23 3.35
C ASN A 151 24.80 35.74 2.39
N LYS A 152 24.46 35.67 1.12
CA LYS A 152 25.34 36.09 0.02
C LYS A 152 24.54 36.15 -1.28
N VAL A 153 24.09 37.35 -1.58
CA VAL A 153 23.77 37.77 -2.92
C VAL A 153 25.12 37.96 -3.63
N GLU A 154 25.43 37.15 -4.62
CA GLU A 154 26.30 37.56 -5.74
C GLU A 154 25.68 37.05 -7.04
N ASP A 155 25.32 38.03 -7.78
CA ASP A 155 24.89 38.14 -9.15
C ASP A 155 25.84 37.39 -10.11
N GLU A 156 25.35 36.33 -10.76
CA GLU A 156 25.92 35.87 -12.02
C GLU A 156 24.83 35.29 -12.92
N MET A 157 24.49 36.12 -13.89
CA MET A 157 23.60 35.88 -14.99
C MET A 157 24.24 34.88 -15.97
N GLN A 158 23.72 33.66 -16.05
CA GLN A 158 24.05 32.74 -17.15
C GLN A 158 22.77 32.29 -17.90
N PRO A 159 22.88 32.16 -19.24
CA PRO A 159 21.73 31.98 -20.11
C PRO A 159 21.15 30.55 -20.06
N PRO A 160 19.91 30.36 -20.55
CA PRO A 160 19.19 29.08 -20.38
C PRO A 160 19.80 27.99 -21.27
N VAL A 161 20.23 26.91 -20.61
CA VAL A 161 20.65 25.70 -21.32
C VAL A 161 19.39 24.90 -21.69
N THR A 162 19.17 24.77 -22.98
CA THR A 162 18.14 23.91 -23.56
C THR A 162 18.44 22.47 -23.22
N VAL A 163 17.71 21.89 -22.27
CA VAL A 163 17.83 20.48 -21.95
C VAL A 163 17.04 19.67 -22.98
N VAL A 164 17.77 19.05 -23.88
CA VAL A 164 17.25 18.04 -24.80
C VAL A 164 16.86 16.81 -23.98
N PHE A 165 15.56 16.51 -23.89
CA PHE A 165 15.05 15.28 -23.28
C PHE A 165 15.41 14.08 -24.17
N GLN A 166 16.53 13.42 -23.85
CA GLN A 166 16.85 12.13 -24.43
C GLN A 166 16.10 11.04 -23.64
N ARG A 167 15.15 10.39 -24.31
CA ARG A 167 14.32 9.30 -23.79
C ARG A 167 15.18 8.11 -23.40
N CYS A 168 15.55 7.97 -22.14
CA CYS A 168 15.99 6.70 -21.60
C CYS A 168 14.79 5.87 -21.16
N TRP A 169 14.41 4.90 -21.97
CA TRP A 169 13.45 3.86 -21.65
C TRP A 169 14.12 2.84 -20.72
N ILE A 170 14.14 3.11 -19.44
CA ILE A 170 14.39 2.06 -18.44
C ILE A 170 13.02 1.54 -18.02
N ILE A 171 12.74 0.31 -18.43
CA ILE A 171 11.53 -0.44 -18.04
C ILE A 171 11.64 -0.76 -16.56
N SER A 172 11.17 0.14 -15.71
CA SER A 172 11.06 -0.12 -14.27
C SER A 172 9.88 -1.07 -14.02
N PRO A 173 10.07 -2.17 -13.27
CA PRO A 173 9.00 -3.11 -12.95
C PRO A 173 7.82 -2.47 -12.20
N PHE A 174 8.04 -1.28 -11.63
CA PHE A 174 7.01 -0.49 -10.91
C PHE A 174 5.89 0.08 -11.80
N ARG A 175 6.08 0.18 -13.12
CA ARG A 175 5.01 0.67 -14.00
C ARG A 175 3.85 -0.32 -14.13
N ARG A 176 4.09 -1.61 -13.89
CA ARG A 176 3.03 -2.63 -13.85
C ARG A 176 2.19 -2.51 -12.57
N ILE A 177 2.77 -2.07 -11.47
CA ILE A 177 2.09 -1.91 -10.19
C ILE A 177 1.15 -0.69 -10.22
N ALA A 178 1.57 0.41 -10.83
CA ALA A 178 0.74 1.61 -10.96
C ALA A 178 -0.49 1.39 -11.86
N ALA A 179 -0.35 0.59 -12.93
CA ALA A 179 -1.46 0.22 -13.80
C ALA A 179 -2.47 -0.72 -13.11
N LEU A 180 -2.00 -1.61 -12.23
CA LEU A 180 -2.86 -2.50 -11.44
C LEU A 180 -3.65 -1.77 -10.34
N LEU A 181 -3.20 -0.58 -9.93
CA LEU A 181 -3.82 0.21 -8.87
C LEU A 181 -4.79 1.28 -9.38
N GLN A 182 -4.72 1.65 -10.65
CA GLN A 182 -5.56 2.72 -11.22
C GLN A 182 -6.83 2.22 -11.92
N ASP A 183 -6.84 0.99 -12.45
CA ASP A 183 -7.97 0.46 -13.18
C ASP A 183 -8.17 -1.03 -12.85
N LEU A 184 -9.10 -1.33 -11.98
CA LEU A 184 -9.80 -2.60 -11.93
C LEU A 184 -11.24 -2.38 -12.42
N PRO A 185 -11.48 -2.15 -13.71
CA PRO A 185 -12.80 -2.30 -14.27
C PRO A 185 -13.07 -3.81 -14.50
N ILE A 186 -14.34 -4.14 -14.43
CA ILE A 186 -15.00 -5.44 -14.53
C ILE A 186 -14.64 -6.28 -15.80
N HIS A 187 -13.66 -5.90 -16.59
CA HIS A 187 -13.28 -6.54 -17.87
C HIS A 187 -11.94 -7.28 -17.89
N PHE A 188 -11.45 -7.77 -16.73
CA PHE A 188 -10.18 -8.50 -16.69
C PHE A 188 -10.22 -9.94 -17.23
N LEU A 189 -11.38 -10.43 -17.64
CA LEU A 189 -11.54 -11.80 -18.19
C LEU A 189 -11.23 -11.95 -19.68
N GLN A 190 -10.89 -10.88 -20.40
CA GLN A 190 -10.61 -11.00 -21.87
C GLN A 190 -9.13 -10.98 -22.25
N TRP A 191 -8.20 -10.79 -21.31
CA TRP A 191 -6.79 -10.64 -21.68
C TRP A 191 -5.96 -11.94 -21.69
N THR A 192 -6.46 -13.02 -21.12
CA THR A 192 -5.76 -14.31 -21.12
C THR A 192 -5.96 -15.13 -22.41
N SER A 193 -6.92 -14.75 -23.28
CA SER A 193 -7.26 -15.54 -24.48
C SER A 193 -6.45 -15.19 -25.73
N ARG A 194 -5.63 -14.12 -25.74
CA ARG A 194 -4.87 -13.67 -26.93
C ARG A 194 -3.38 -13.97 -26.94
N ARG A 195 -2.82 -14.65 -25.95
CA ARG A 195 -1.37 -14.98 -25.93
C ARG A 195 -1.02 -16.43 -26.22
N MET A 196 -1.98 -17.27 -26.62
CA MET A 196 -1.69 -18.66 -27.05
C MET A 196 -1.65 -18.88 -28.58
N LEU A 197 -1.59 -17.82 -29.39
CA LEU A 197 -1.60 -17.97 -30.84
C LEU A 197 -0.34 -17.47 -31.59
N TYR A 198 0.73 -17.14 -30.90
CA TYR A 198 2.01 -16.81 -31.56
C TYR A 198 3.22 -17.55 -30.97
N ALA A 199 3.14 -18.86 -30.92
CA ALA A 199 4.29 -19.73 -30.73
C ALA A 199 4.16 -20.99 -31.59
N ARG A 200 4.03 -20.80 -32.91
CA ARG A 200 4.33 -21.80 -33.94
C ARG A 200 4.54 -21.06 -35.28
N CYS A 201 5.75 -20.70 -35.54
CA CYS A 201 6.50 -20.78 -36.81
C CYS A 201 7.95 -20.43 -36.50
#